data_d3aa41cd16aa4d7ad10c4fee097b8733
#
_entry.id   d3aa41cd16aa4d7ad10c4fee097b8733
#
_cell.length_a   1.000
_cell.length_b   1.000
_cell.length_c   1.000
_cell.angle_alpha   90.00
_cell.angle_beta   90.00
_cell.angle_gamma   90.00
#
_symmetry.space_group_name_H-M   'P 1'
#
loop_
_entity.id
_entity.type
_entity.pdbx_description
1 polymer ?
#
loop_
_entity_poly.entity_id
_entity_poly.type
_entity_poly.pdbx_seq_one_letter_code
_entity_poly.pdbx_strand_id
1 'polypeptide(L)'
;MLFGDLAPLVRPLSRWLAAAGWCCTVVGLGTGLVVAVGTGVSLTPAMQVIQMAGLVATATAALLIGSAAAIQPVADPGDDAPEPWFYPAAAAQVRSFLLGAIVMLLGLVGFAMAGLFMPSGPSPQSIAFSQIFLLGSVSCGLTFLLLNKVLPIAARRTR
;
A
#
# COMPACT_ATOMS: atom_id res chain seq x y z
N MET A 1 -2.40 2.65 15.50
CA MET A 1 -1.05 2.09 15.24
C MET A 1 -1.12 1.21 13.99
N LEU A 2 -0.15 1.33 13.07
CA LEU A 2 -0.21 0.72 11.71
C LEU A 2 -0.37 -0.82 11.71
N PHE A 3 0.22 -1.50 12.68
CA PHE A 3 0.26 -2.96 12.74
C PHE A 3 -0.53 -3.57 13.91
N GLY A 4 -1.22 -2.76 14.71
CA GLY A 4 -2.01 -3.22 15.85
C GLY A 4 -1.31 -4.28 16.70
N ASP A 5 -1.98 -5.37 16.97
CA ASP A 5 -1.47 -6.49 17.79
C ASP A 5 -0.37 -7.31 17.10
N LEU A 6 -0.20 -7.15 15.77
CA LEU A 6 0.87 -7.82 15.01
C LEU A 6 2.21 -7.07 15.09
N ALA A 7 2.22 -5.81 15.55
CA ALA A 7 3.43 -4.99 15.64
C ALA A 7 4.60 -5.68 16.37
N PRO A 8 4.42 -6.32 17.55
CA PRO A 8 5.53 -6.96 18.27
C PRO A 8 6.08 -8.21 17.57
N LEU A 9 5.37 -8.76 16.59
CA LEU A 9 5.77 -9.95 15.84
C LEU A 9 6.61 -9.62 14.61
N VAL A 10 6.52 -8.39 14.12
CA VAL A 10 7.32 -7.89 13.00
C VAL A 10 8.70 -7.51 13.53
N ARG A 11 9.77 -7.93 12.83
CA ARG A 11 11.15 -7.53 13.18
C ARG A 11 11.28 -6.00 13.26
N PRO A 12 12.06 -5.45 14.21
CA PRO A 12 12.19 -4.00 14.38
C PRO A 12 12.57 -3.29 13.07
N LEU A 13 13.55 -3.83 12.33
CA LEU A 13 13.98 -3.26 11.06
C LEU A 13 12.86 -3.24 10.01
N SER A 14 12.15 -4.36 9.83
CA SER A 14 11.01 -4.45 8.89
C SER A 14 9.90 -3.47 9.30
N ARG A 15 9.66 -3.29 10.60
CA ARG A 15 8.67 -2.35 11.12
C ARG A 15 9.04 -0.89 10.80
N TRP A 16 10.31 -0.51 10.99
CA TRP A 16 10.78 0.84 10.66
C TRP A 16 10.74 1.12 9.15
N LEU A 17 11.17 0.16 8.33
CA LEU A 17 11.10 0.28 6.87
C LEU A 17 9.66 0.43 6.39
N ALA A 18 8.75 -0.41 6.92
CA ALA A 18 7.33 -0.32 6.55
C ALA A 18 6.70 1.01 7.03
N ALA A 19 7.04 1.50 8.23
CA ALA A 19 6.56 2.79 8.73
C ALA A 19 7.07 3.95 7.85
N ALA A 20 8.35 3.97 7.51
CA ALA A 20 8.92 4.95 6.59
C ALA A 20 8.27 4.89 5.20
N GLY A 21 8.03 3.69 4.68
CA GLY A 21 7.30 3.49 3.43
C GLY A 21 5.88 4.03 3.48
N TRP A 22 5.17 3.84 4.59
CA TRP A 22 3.83 4.43 4.77
C TRP A 22 3.87 5.96 4.89
N CYS A 23 4.90 6.57 5.48
CA CYS A 23 5.09 8.01 5.42
C CYS A 23 5.23 8.50 3.96
N CYS A 24 6.03 7.80 3.15
CA CYS A 24 6.14 8.09 1.71
C CYS A 24 4.79 7.89 0.98
N THR A 25 4.01 6.87 1.36
CA THR A 25 2.66 6.64 0.83
C THR A 25 1.75 7.83 1.10
N VAL A 26 1.73 8.34 2.33
CA VAL A 26 0.92 9.52 2.69
C VAL A 26 1.34 10.76 1.89
N VAL A 27 2.65 10.98 1.74
CA VAL A 27 3.18 12.08 0.90
C VAL A 27 2.76 11.91 -0.55
N GLY A 28 2.91 10.72 -1.12
CA GLY A 28 2.53 10.43 -2.50
C GLY A 28 1.02 10.56 -2.76
N LEU A 29 0.18 10.13 -1.81
CA LEU A 29 -1.27 10.33 -1.88
C LEU A 29 -1.63 11.81 -1.80
N GLY A 30 -0.99 12.56 -0.90
CA GLY A 30 -1.20 14.00 -0.74
C GLY A 30 -0.83 14.78 -1.99
N THR A 31 0.34 14.51 -2.58
CA THR A 31 0.78 15.15 -3.83
C THR A 31 -0.13 14.79 -5.00
N GLY A 32 -0.54 13.52 -5.12
CA GLY A 32 -1.50 13.08 -6.12
C GLY A 32 -2.84 13.79 -6.00
N LEU A 33 -3.36 13.95 -4.76
CA LEU A 33 -4.61 14.67 -4.51
C LEU A 33 -4.51 16.15 -4.86
N VAL A 34 -3.40 16.82 -4.50
CA VAL A 34 -3.15 18.22 -4.85
C VAL A 34 -3.16 18.41 -6.36
N VAL A 35 -2.51 17.53 -7.11
CA VAL A 35 -2.52 17.56 -8.57
C VAL A 35 -3.93 17.29 -9.11
N ALA A 36 -4.63 16.26 -8.61
CA ALA A 36 -5.96 15.89 -9.07
C ALA A 36 -7.00 17.01 -8.90
N VAL A 37 -6.93 17.74 -7.78
CA VAL A 37 -7.87 18.84 -7.48
C VAL A 37 -7.43 20.16 -8.09
N GLY A 38 -6.12 20.43 -8.14
CA GLY A 38 -5.56 21.70 -8.58
C GLY A 38 -5.38 21.86 -10.09
N THR A 39 -5.51 20.77 -10.88
CA THR A 39 -5.33 20.84 -12.34
C THR A 39 -6.63 21.18 -13.05
N GLY A 40 -6.58 22.28 -13.83
CA GLY A 40 -7.54 22.52 -14.91
C GLY A 40 -7.16 21.71 -16.18
N VAL A 41 -7.15 22.37 -17.32
CA VAL A 41 -6.85 21.72 -18.62
C VAL A 41 -5.35 21.44 -18.83
N SER A 42 -4.46 22.13 -18.10
CA SER A 42 -3.00 22.00 -18.25
C SER A 42 -2.28 22.03 -16.90
N LEU A 43 -1.19 21.26 -16.81
CA LEU A 43 -0.28 21.27 -15.66
C LEU A 43 0.59 22.54 -15.67
N THR A 44 0.54 23.31 -14.60
CA THR A 44 1.54 24.36 -14.38
C THR A 44 2.91 23.73 -14.07
N PRO A 45 4.04 24.44 -14.30
CA PRO A 45 5.37 23.93 -13.95
C PRO A 45 5.49 23.49 -12.48
N ALA A 46 4.87 24.23 -11.56
CA ALA A 46 4.84 23.88 -10.15
C ALA A 46 4.11 22.52 -9.90
N MET A 47 2.99 22.28 -10.57
CA MET A 47 2.26 21.02 -10.46
C MET A 47 3.01 19.84 -11.07
N GLN A 48 3.80 20.06 -12.13
CA GLN A 48 4.68 19.04 -12.68
C GLN A 48 5.74 18.60 -11.65
N VAL A 49 6.35 19.55 -10.92
CA VAL A 49 7.30 19.23 -9.84
C VAL A 49 6.62 18.44 -8.72
N ILE A 50 5.41 18.85 -8.31
CA ILE A 50 4.63 18.14 -7.29
C ILE A 50 4.30 16.71 -7.76
N GLN A 51 3.91 16.53 -9.00
CA GLN A 51 3.62 15.21 -9.57
C GLN A 51 4.86 14.32 -9.62
N MET A 52 6.01 14.86 -10.02
CA MET A 52 7.28 14.12 -10.00
C MET A 52 7.69 13.73 -8.58
N ALA A 53 7.54 14.62 -7.60
CA ALA A 53 7.76 14.29 -6.19
C ALA A 53 6.85 13.15 -5.73
N GLY A 54 5.59 13.14 -6.15
CA GLY A 54 4.64 12.04 -5.88
C GLY A 54 5.07 10.72 -6.50
N LEU A 55 5.60 10.71 -7.72
CA LEU A 55 6.13 9.49 -8.36
C LEU A 55 7.35 8.94 -7.61
N VAL A 56 8.28 9.82 -7.21
CA VAL A 56 9.44 9.43 -6.40
C VAL A 56 8.99 8.87 -5.06
N ALA A 57 8.03 9.51 -4.39
CA ALA A 57 7.46 9.00 -3.14
C ALA A 57 6.81 7.62 -3.33
N THR A 58 6.11 7.41 -4.45
CA THR A 58 5.51 6.10 -4.81
C THR A 58 6.57 5.00 -4.95
N ALA A 59 7.63 5.26 -5.71
CA ALA A 59 8.72 4.31 -5.89
C ALA A 59 9.43 4.01 -4.56
N THR A 60 9.69 5.05 -3.77
CA THR A 60 10.34 4.92 -2.45
C THR A 60 9.47 4.12 -1.48
N ALA A 61 8.15 4.37 -1.45
CA ALA A 61 7.21 3.61 -0.61
C ALA A 61 7.22 2.12 -0.99
N ALA A 62 7.15 1.81 -2.28
CA ALA A 62 7.18 0.42 -2.78
C ALA A 62 8.49 -0.29 -2.40
N LEU A 63 9.63 0.38 -2.55
CA LEU A 63 10.94 -0.16 -2.18
C LEU A 63 11.05 -0.41 -0.68
N LEU A 64 10.64 0.54 0.16
CA LEU A 64 10.74 0.41 1.62
C LEU A 64 9.80 -0.67 2.16
N ILE A 65 8.53 -0.69 1.77
CA ILE A 65 7.56 -1.71 2.24
C ILE A 65 7.92 -3.08 1.65
N GLY A 66 8.34 -3.12 0.37
CA GLY A 66 8.79 -4.35 -0.28
C GLY A 66 10.03 -4.93 0.39
N SER A 67 11.02 -4.10 0.72
CA SER A 67 12.21 -4.52 1.48
C SER A 67 11.83 -5.03 2.88
N ALA A 68 10.91 -4.35 3.57
CA ALA A 68 10.39 -4.81 4.85
C ALA A 68 9.76 -6.20 4.74
N ALA A 69 8.95 -6.43 3.71
CA ALA A 69 8.33 -7.73 3.45
C ALA A 69 9.37 -8.79 3.04
N ALA A 70 10.41 -8.43 2.29
CA ALA A 70 11.47 -9.35 1.88
C ALA A 70 12.34 -9.82 3.06
N ILE A 71 12.73 -8.89 3.94
CA ILE A 71 13.61 -9.17 5.10
C ILE A 71 12.86 -9.93 6.21
N GLN A 72 11.52 -9.79 6.29
CA GLN A 72 10.73 -10.51 7.27
C GLN A 72 10.72 -12.01 6.94
N PRO A 73 11.22 -12.88 7.85
CA PRO A 73 11.15 -14.33 7.64
C PRO A 73 9.69 -14.80 7.65
N VAL A 74 9.43 -15.86 6.92
CA VAL A 74 8.18 -16.60 7.05
C VAL A 74 8.20 -17.31 8.40
N ALA A 75 7.15 -17.15 9.18
CA ALA A 75 7.02 -17.86 10.43
C ALA A 75 6.67 -19.32 10.16
N ASP A 76 7.45 -20.22 10.74
CA ASP A 76 7.11 -21.64 10.77
C ASP A 76 6.06 -21.88 11.85
N PRO A 77 4.85 -22.30 11.50
CA PRO A 77 3.78 -22.54 12.46
C PRO A 77 4.03 -23.78 13.35
N GLY A 78 4.93 -24.70 12.93
CA GLY A 78 5.05 -26.04 13.55
C GLY A 78 3.80 -26.91 13.33
N ASP A 79 3.94 -28.22 13.49
CA ASP A 79 2.90 -29.20 13.10
C ASP A 79 1.58 -29.08 13.88
N ASP A 80 1.60 -28.51 15.09
CA ASP A 80 0.42 -28.39 15.98
C ASP A 80 -0.23 -27.00 15.99
N ALA A 81 0.17 -26.08 15.09
CA ALA A 81 -0.40 -24.77 15.09
C ALA A 81 -1.77 -24.75 14.40
N PRO A 82 -2.81 -24.19 15.06
CA PRO A 82 -4.11 -24.06 14.42
C PRO A 82 -4.01 -23.11 13.21
N GLU A 83 -4.86 -23.35 12.22
CA GLU A 83 -4.86 -22.53 11.01
C GLU A 83 -4.98 -21.05 11.33
N PRO A 84 -4.16 -20.18 10.69
CA PRO A 84 -4.09 -18.74 10.99
C PRO A 84 -5.43 -18.00 10.89
N TRP A 85 -6.36 -18.54 10.12
CA TRP A 85 -7.69 -17.96 9.88
C TRP A 85 -8.67 -18.08 11.05
N PHE A 86 -8.35 -18.89 12.07
CA PHE A 86 -9.14 -19.00 13.30
C PHE A 86 -8.90 -17.84 14.30
N TYR A 87 -7.93 -16.91 14.02
CA TYR A 87 -7.67 -15.75 14.85
C TYR A 87 -8.39 -14.51 14.31
N PRO A 88 -9.60 -14.19 14.79
CA PRO A 88 -10.47 -13.21 14.14
C PRO A 88 -9.85 -11.81 14.07
N ALA A 89 -9.18 -11.35 15.14
CA ALA A 89 -8.62 -10.00 15.18
C ALA A 89 -7.41 -9.83 14.25
N ALA A 90 -6.41 -10.73 14.33
CA ALA A 90 -5.22 -10.68 13.49
C ALA A 90 -5.55 -10.93 12.01
N ALA A 91 -6.41 -11.91 11.74
CA ALA A 91 -6.87 -12.20 10.38
C ALA A 91 -7.68 -11.04 9.79
N ALA A 92 -8.52 -10.37 10.57
CA ALA A 92 -9.27 -9.20 10.12
C ALA A 92 -8.35 -8.05 9.70
N GLN A 93 -7.27 -7.80 10.45
CA GLN A 93 -6.28 -6.79 10.10
C GLN A 93 -5.56 -7.13 8.79
N VAL A 94 -5.13 -8.36 8.60
CA VAL A 94 -4.48 -8.80 7.35
C VAL A 94 -5.45 -8.70 6.17
N ARG A 95 -6.70 -9.14 6.35
CA ARG A 95 -7.75 -9.03 5.32
C ARG A 95 -8.07 -7.59 4.93
N SER A 96 -8.02 -6.64 5.88
CA SER A 96 -8.29 -5.22 5.56
C SER A 96 -7.26 -4.65 4.58
N PHE A 97 -5.98 -5.02 4.70
CA PHE A 97 -4.97 -4.63 3.73
C PHE A 97 -5.16 -5.30 2.36
N LEU A 98 -5.58 -6.57 2.34
CA LEU A 98 -5.91 -7.25 1.09
C LEU A 98 -7.10 -6.60 0.39
N LEU A 99 -8.17 -6.32 1.12
CA LEU A 99 -9.34 -5.63 0.58
C LEU A 99 -8.99 -4.22 0.09
N GLY A 100 -8.18 -3.48 0.86
CA GLY A 100 -7.66 -2.19 0.44
C GLY A 100 -6.88 -2.26 -0.88
N ALA A 101 -6.00 -3.26 -1.02
CA ALA A 101 -5.26 -3.47 -2.26
C ALA A 101 -6.18 -3.78 -3.45
N ILE A 102 -7.19 -4.63 -3.26
CA ILE A 102 -8.16 -5.00 -4.31
C ILE A 102 -8.99 -3.78 -4.72
N VAL A 103 -9.55 -3.03 -3.77
CA VAL A 103 -10.37 -1.84 -4.06
C VAL A 103 -9.56 -0.79 -4.82
N MET A 104 -8.32 -0.54 -4.40
CA MET A 104 -7.43 0.40 -5.08
C MET A 104 -7.03 -0.11 -6.48
N LEU A 105 -6.79 -1.40 -6.65
CA LEU A 105 -6.50 -1.99 -7.96
C LEU A 105 -7.70 -1.88 -8.91
N LEU A 106 -8.91 -2.12 -8.42
CA LEU A 106 -10.13 -1.93 -9.22
C LEU A 106 -10.31 -0.47 -9.62
N GLY A 107 -10.03 0.47 -8.73
CA GLY A 107 -10.00 1.90 -9.03
C GLY A 107 -8.99 2.24 -10.13
N LEU A 108 -7.77 1.71 -10.03
CA LEU A 108 -6.72 1.89 -11.06
C LEU A 108 -7.18 1.38 -12.42
N VAL A 109 -7.73 0.16 -12.48
CA VAL A 109 -8.24 -0.42 -13.73
C VAL A 109 -9.38 0.43 -14.30
N GLY A 110 -10.33 0.87 -13.45
CA GLY A 110 -11.43 1.73 -13.87
C GLY A 110 -10.96 3.05 -14.48
N PHE A 111 -9.99 3.72 -13.86
CA PHE A 111 -9.42 4.96 -14.40
C PHE A 111 -8.58 4.75 -15.66
N ALA A 112 -7.81 3.66 -15.73
CA ALA A 112 -7.05 3.30 -16.93
C ALA A 112 -7.98 3.03 -18.12
N MET A 113 -9.04 2.27 -17.89
CA MET A 113 -10.05 1.98 -18.92
C MET A 113 -10.77 3.26 -19.37
N ALA A 114 -11.21 4.12 -18.42
CA ALA A 114 -11.82 5.40 -18.76
C ALA A 114 -10.89 6.26 -19.62
N GLY A 115 -9.58 6.30 -19.30
CA GLY A 115 -8.59 7.04 -20.08
C GLY A 115 -8.41 6.54 -21.51
N LEU A 116 -8.57 5.23 -21.76
CA LEU A 116 -8.48 4.64 -23.10
C LEU A 116 -9.66 5.04 -24.01
N PHE A 117 -10.83 5.30 -23.43
CA PHE A 117 -12.03 5.69 -24.18
C PHE A 117 -12.19 7.20 -24.34
N MET A 118 -11.30 8.02 -23.78
CA MET A 118 -11.33 9.47 -23.95
C MET A 118 -10.72 9.88 -25.30
N PRO A 119 -11.44 10.61 -26.17
CA PRO A 119 -10.93 11.03 -27.49
C PRO A 119 -9.70 11.96 -27.39
N SER A 120 -9.56 12.69 -26.29
CA SER A 120 -8.47 13.64 -26.03
C SER A 120 -7.24 13.03 -25.34
N GLY A 121 -7.25 11.71 -25.10
CA GLY A 121 -6.22 11.05 -24.29
C GLY A 121 -6.39 11.28 -22.78
N PRO A 122 -5.46 10.72 -21.96
CA PRO A 122 -5.55 10.81 -20.50
C PRO A 122 -5.34 12.26 -20.03
N SER A 123 -6.29 12.79 -19.27
CA SER A 123 -6.16 14.10 -18.65
C SER A 123 -5.13 14.08 -17.49
N PRO A 124 -4.51 15.23 -17.11
CA PRO A 124 -3.64 15.28 -15.94
C PRO A 124 -4.31 14.78 -14.67
N GLN A 125 -5.60 15.00 -14.51
CA GLN A 125 -6.40 14.50 -13.40
C GLN A 125 -6.49 12.99 -13.40
N SER A 126 -6.76 12.36 -14.56
CA SER A 126 -6.83 10.88 -14.65
C SER A 126 -5.49 10.23 -14.34
N ILE A 127 -4.38 10.85 -14.74
CA ILE A 127 -3.03 10.39 -14.41
C ILE A 127 -2.79 10.48 -12.89
N ALA A 128 -3.17 11.60 -12.26
CA ALA A 128 -3.02 11.79 -10.82
C ALA A 128 -3.86 10.79 -10.01
N PHE A 129 -5.10 10.54 -10.40
CA PHE A 129 -5.94 9.51 -9.78
C PHE A 129 -5.37 8.10 -9.97
N SER A 130 -4.88 7.77 -11.17
CA SER A 130 -4.22 6.48 -11.42
C SER A 130 -3.00 6.29 -10.52
N GLN A 131 -2.21 7.34 -10.29
CA GLN A 131 -1.07 7.32 -9.36
C GLN A 131 -1.53 7.06 -7.91
N ILE A 132 -2.60 7.70 -7.44
CA ILE A 132 -3.18 7.51 -6.10
C ILE A 132 -3.59 6.03 -5.92
N PHE A 133 -4.33 5.49 -6.89
CA PHE A 133 -4.80 4.11 -6.83
C PHE A 133 -3.65 3.09 -6.92
N LEU A 134 -2.65 3.35 -7.78
CA LEU A 134 -1.47 2.50 -7.87
C LEU A 134 -0.70 2.48 -6.55
N LEU A 135 -0.43 3.66 -5.97
CA LEU A 135 0.30 3.76 -4.70
C LEU A 135 -0.46 3.08 -3.56
N GLY A 136 -1.76 3.29 -3.46
CA GLY A 136 -2.60 2.64 -2.46
C GLY A 136 -2.61 1.12 -2.61
N SER A 137 -2.78 0.62 -3.84
CA SER A 137 -2.78 -0.83 -4.13
C SER A 137 -1.43 -1.47 -3.76
N VAL A 138 -0.31 -0.88 -4.20
CA VAL A 138 1.04 -1.39 -3.93
C VAL A 138 1.34 -1.38 -2.43
N SER A 139 1.06 -0.26 -1.74
CA SER A 139 1.34 -0.14 -0.30
C SER A 139 0.51 -1.11 0.53
N CYS A 140 -0.78 -1.24 0.24
CA CYS A 140 -1.65 -2.21 0.92
C CYS A 140 -1.24 -3.65 0.59
N GLY A 141 -0.96 -3.98 -0.68
CA GLY A 141 -0.56 -5.32 -1.10
C GLY A 141 0.76 -5.77 -0.46
N LEU A 142 1.78 -4.91 -0.45
CA LEU A 142 3.06 -5.22 0.19
C LEU A 142 2.93 -5.33 1.72
N THR A 143 2.08 -4.50 2.34
CA THR A 143 1.79 -4.61 3.78
C THR A 143 1.05 -5.90 4.08
N PHE A 144 0.09 -6.31 3.24
CA PHE A 144 -0.55 -7.62 3.35
C PHE A 144 0.48 -8.75 3.31
N LEU A 145 1.41 -8.73 2.34
CA LEU A 145 2.47 -9.75 2.24
C LEU A 145 3.37 -9.77 3.49
N LEU A 146 3.72 -8.60 4.04
CA LEU A 146 4.48 -8.49 5.27
C LEU A 146 3.75 -9.12 6.46
N LEU A 147 2.48 -8.76 6.66
CA LEU A 147 1.68 -9.22 7.79
C LEU A 147 1.30 -10.69 7.68
N ASN A 148 1.06 -11.18 6.46
CA ASN A 148 0.76 -12.60 6.24
C ASN A 148 1.91 -13.52 6.67
N LYS A 149 3.16 -13.05 6.60
CA LYS A 149 4.33 -13.81 7.09
C LYS A 149 4.38 -13.97 8.60
N VAL A 150 3.77 -13.06 9.36
CA VAL A 150 3.78 -13.10 10.84
C VAL A 150 2.47 -13.62 11.43
N LEU A 151 1.43 -13.76 10.62
CA LEU A 151 0.13 -14.27 11.07
C LEU A 151 0.22 -15.65 11.76
N PRO A 152 1.02 -16.61 11.29
CA PRO A 152 1.16 -17.90 11.97
C PRO A 152 1.75 -17.81 13.40
N ILE A 153 2.60 -16.81 13.69
CA ILE A 153 3.14 -16.59 15.06
C ILE A 153 2.07 -16.01 15.99
N ALA A 154 1.20 -15.14 15.46
CA ALA A 154 0.10 -14.57 16.26
C ALA A 154 -0.79 -15.65 16.82
N ALA A 155 -0.99 -16.70 16.04
CA ALA A 155 -1.77 -17.87 16.41
C ALA A 155 -1.27 -18.61 17.67
N ARG A 156 0.04 -18.59 17.94
CA ARG A 156 0.65 -19.26 19.12
C ARG A 156 0.57 -18.46 20.42
N ARG A 157 0.50 -17.12 20.36
CA ARG A 157 0.54 -16.26 21.56
C ARG A 157 -0.80 -16.14 22.28
N THR A 158 -1.87 -16.58 21.70
CA THR A 158 -3.23 -16.52 22.26
C THR A 158 -3.64 -17.78 23.01
N ARG A 159 -2.73 -18.74 23.18
CA ARG A 159 -2.82 -19.87 24.11
C ARG A 159 -2.04 -19.57 25.40
#